data_00431f5241ec6cc738496309b9c811a2
#
_entry.id   00431f5241ec6cc738496309b9c811a2
#
_cell.length_a   1.000
_cell.length_b   1.000
_cell.length_c   1.000
_cell.angle_alpha   90.00
_cell.angle_beta   90.00
_cell.angle_gamma   90.00
#
_symmetry.space_group_name_H-M   'P 1'
#
loop_
_entity.id
_entity.type
_entity.pdbx_description
1 polymer ?
#
loop_
_entity_poly.entity_id
_entity_poly.type
_entity_poly.pdbx_seq_one_letter_code
_entity_poly.pdbx_strand_id
1 'polypeptide(L)' 'MDKPKRYDTGGLDVIDICKLYDLNFNLGNIVKYACRKKGQDKEDLVKIIDYANRELQFIKEWEQIEKNT' A
#
# COMPACT_ATOMS: atom_id res chain seq x y z
N MET A 1 3.98 -6.43 25.08
CA MET A 1 4.99 -5.92 24.18
C MET A 1 4.89 -4.41 24.07
N ASP A 2 6.02 -3.75 24.22
CA ASP A 2 6.03 -2.30 24.18
C ASP A 2 5.84 -1.80 22.77
N LYS A 3 4.99 -0.81 22.62
CA LYS A 3 4.78 -0.21 21.32
C LYS A 3 5.81 0.88 21.07
N PRO A 4 6.36 0.95 19.87
CA PRO A 4 7.23 2.05 19.52
C PRO A 4 6.50 3.39 19.62
N LYS A 5 7.25 4.44 19.80
CA LYS A 5 6.66 5.76 19.95
C LYS A 5 5.87 6.24 18.74
N ARG A 6 6.14 5.66 17.60
CA ARG A 6 5.39 6.03 16.40
C ARG A 6 3.91 5.67 16.48
N TYR A 7 3.54 4.87 17.48
CA TYR A 7 2.13 4.53 17.69
C TYR A 7 1.39 5.53 18.55
N ASP A 8 2.05 6.57 18.99
CA ASP A 8 1.44 7.53 19.91
C ASP A 8 0.27 8.29 19.29
N THR A 9 0.08 8.19 18.00
CA THR A 9 -0.97 8.93 17.31
C THR A 9 -2.25 8.12 17.20
N GLY A 10 -2.56 7.34 18.20
CA GLY A 10 -3.80 6.61 18.19
C GLY A 10 -3.62 5.13 17.97
N GLY A 11 -2.40 4.71 17.97
CA GLY A 11 -2.11 3.30 18.02
C GLY A 11 -1.90 2.59 16.70
N LEU A 12 -2.18 3.22 15.58
CA LEU A 12 -1.99 2.56 14.29
C LEU A 12 -0.97 3.30 13.45
N ASP A 13 -0.03 2.56 12.89
CA ASP A 13 0.82 3.10 11.84
C ASP A 13 0.52 2.35 10.54
N VAL A 14 1.28 2.69 9.50
CA VAL A 14 1.05 2.10 8.18
C VAL A 14 1.23 0.59 8.20
N ILE A 15 2.21 0.10 8.95
CA ILE A 15 2.44 -1.35 9.01
C ILE A 15 1.24 -2.05 9.64
N ASP A 16 0.69 -1.47 10.69
CA ASP A 16 -0.49 -2.04 11.33
C ASP A 16 -1.67 -2.09 10.38
N ILE A 17 -1.87 -1.01 9.62
CA ILE A 17 -2.95 -0.97 8.65
C ILE A 17 -2.77 -2.06 7.60
N CYS A 18 -1.55 -2.21 7.11
CA CYS A 18 -1.28 -3.22 6.10
C CYS A 18 -1.55 -4.63 6.62
N LYS A 19 -1.20 -4.89 7.86
CA LYS A 19 -1.47 -6.20 8.45
C LYS A 19 -2.94 -6.42 8.73
N LEU A 20 -3.61 -5.38 9.19
CA LEU A 20 -5.03 -5.48 9.51
C LEU A 20 -5.87 -5.82 8.28
N TYR A 21 -5.53 -5.22 7.16
CA TYR A 21 -6.27 -5.42 5.92
C TYR A 21 -5.61 -6.43 4.98
N ASP A 22 -4.54 -7.05 5.44
CA ASP A 22 -3.83 -8.06 4.65
C ASP A 22 -3.41 -7.53 3.27
N LEU A 23 -2.82 -6.36 3.27
CA LEU A 23 -2.41 -5.70 2.04
C LEU A 23 -1.11 -6.28 1.51
N ASN A 24 -1.04 -6.46 0.20
CA ASN A 24 0.19 -6.90 -0.42
C ASN A 24 1.16 -5.72 -0.55
N PHE A 25 2.31 -5.97 -1.15
CA PHE A 25 3.36 -4.98 -1.23
C PHE A 25 2.92 -3.72 -1.99
N ASN A 26 2.27 -3.89 -3.12
CA ASN A 26 1.84 -2.74 -3.92
C ASN A 26 0.81 -1.91 -3.17
N LEU A 27 -0.20 -2.56 -2.60
CA LEU A 27 -1.24 -1.84 -1.86
C LEU A 27 -0.67 -1.22 -0.60
N GLY A 28 0.26 -1.90 0.06
CA GLY A 28 0.91 -1.34 1.24
C GLY A 28 1.68 -0.08 0.92
N ASN A 29 2.35 -0.04 -0.22
CA ASN A 29 3.06 1.17 -0.62
C ASN A 29 2.11 2.30 -0.97
N ILE A 30 0.97 1.99 -1.58
CA ILE A 30 -0.04 3.01 -1.85
C ILE A 30 -0.48 3.67 -0.55
N VAL A 31 -0.78 2.86 0.46
CA VAL A 31 -1.19 3.39 1.77
C VAL A 31 -0.07 4.21 2.38
N LYS A 32 1.16 3.72 2.30
CA LYS A 32 2.30 4.43 2.85
C LYS A 32 2.44 5.82 2.26
N TYR A 33 2.38 5.94 0.95
CA TYR A 33 2.52 7.23 0.31
C TYR A 33 1.30 8.11 0.53
N ALA A 34 0.12 7.52 0.63
CA ALA A 34 -1.09 8.29 0.92
C ALA A 34 -1.09 8.87 2.32
N CYS A 35 -0.42 8.21 3.25
CA CYS A 35 -0.39 8.63 4.64
C CYS A 35 0.77 9.55 4.99
N ARG A 36 1.55 9.97 4.01
CA ARG A 36 2.71 10.82 4.31
C ARG A 36 2.25 12.21 4.71
N LYS A 37 2.78 12.65 5.85
CA LYS A 37 2.35 13.91 6.42
C LYS A 37 2.72 15.13 5.61
N LYS A 38 3.78 15.05 4.88
CA LYS A 38 4.21 16.18 4.08
C LYS A 38 3.33 16.35 2.86
N GLY A 39 2.18 15.81 2.99
CA GLY A 39 1.18 16.06 2.05
C GLY A 39 1.53 15.44 0.73
N GLN A 40 0.73 14.83 0.19
CA GLN A 40 0.58 14.30 -1.09
C GLN A 40 1.12 15.24 -2.13
N ASP A 41 2.42 15.37 -2.18
CA ASP A 41 2.98 16.15 -3.25
C ASP A 41 2.91 15.31 -4.53
N LYS A 42 3.29 15.94 -5.60
CA LYS A 42 3.18 15.33 -6.91
C LYS A 42 3.94 14.01 -7.00
N GLU A 43 5.11 13.94 -6.37
CA GLU A 43 5.92 12.74 -6.42
C GLU A 43 5.25 11.57 -5.71
N ASP A 44 4.64 11.83 -4.57
CA ASP A 44 3.94 10.79 -3.83
C ASP A 44 2.75 10.27 -4.63
N LEU A 45 2.03 11.15 -5.29
CA LEU A 45 0.89 10.74 -6.11
C LEU A 45 1.33 9.93 -7.31
N VAL A 46 2.45 10.31 -7.93
CA VAL A 46 2.98 9.53 -9.04
C VAL A 46 3.34 8.12 -8.59
N LYS A 47 3.91 7.98 -7.40
CA LYS A 47 4.23 6.66 -6.88
C LYS A 47 3.00 5.84 -6.57
N ILE A 48 1.97 6.48 -6.06
CA ILE A 48 0.69 5.79 -5.81
C ILE A 48 0.14 5.24 -7.13
N ILE A 49 0.15 6.05 -8.16
CA ILE A 49 -0.33 5.63 -9.47
C ILE A 49 0.51 4.47 -10.00
N ASP A 50 1.83 4.55 -9.85
CA ASP A 50 2.71 3.51 -10.33
C ASP A 50 2.43 2.18 -9.63
N TYR A 51 2.31 2.20 -8.32
CA TYR A 51 2.01 0.95 -7.59
C TYR A 51 0.63 0.41 -7.92
N ALA A 52 -0.34 1.30 -8.11
CA ALA A 52 -1.67 0.87 -8.51
C ALA A 52 -1.65 0.21 -9.89
N ASN A 53 -0.90 0.79 -10.82
CA ASN A 53 -0.75 0.21 -12.15
C ASN A 53 -0.06 -1.14 -12.10
N ARG A 54 0.94 -1.29 -11.25
CA ARG A 54 1.62 -2.58 -11.10
C ARG A 54 0.69 -3.64 -10.57
N GLU A 55 -0.13 -3.28 -9.61
CA GLU A 55 -1.08 -4.22 -9.05
C GLU A 55 -2.12 -4.63 -10.09
N LEU A 56 -2.61 -3.66 -10.84
CA LEU A 56 -3.58 -3.92 -11.88
C LEU A 56 -3.01 -4.84 -12.95
N GLN A 57 -1.76 -4.60 -13.35
CA GLN A 57 -1.09 -5.44 -14.32
C GLN A 57 -0.94 -6.87 -13.82
N PHE A 58 -0.59 -7.02 -12.55
CA PHE A 58 -0.42 -8.32 -11.93
C PHE A 58 -1.73 -9.11 -11.96
N ILE A 59 -2.83 -8.44 -11.62
CA ILE A 59 -4.14 -9.08 -11.64
C ILE A 59 -4.50 -9.51 -13.07
N LYS A 60 -4.21 -8.66 -14.05
CA LYS A 60 -4.49 -9.00 -15.44
C LYS A 60 -3.70 -10.20 -15.91
N GLU A 61 -2.46 -10.31 -15.48
CA GLU A 61 -1.64 -11.46 -15.82
C GLU A 61 -2.18 -12.73 -15.20
N TRP A 62 -2.63 -12.68 -13.97
CA TRP A 62 -3.25 -13.83 -13.33
C TRP A 62 -4.53 -14.24 -14.03
N GLU A 63 -5.36 -13.29 -14.42
CA GLU A 63 -6.58 -13.60 -15.16
C GLU A 63 -6.27 -14.28 -16.48
N GLN A 64 -5.22 -13.84 -17.15
CA GLN A 64 -4.82 -14.43 -18.41
C GLN A 64 -4.36 -15.86 -18.22
N ILE A 65 -3.61 -16.13 -17.16
CA ILE A 65 -3.16 -17.48 -16.85
C ILE A 65 -4.35 -18.38 -16.58
N GLU A 66 -5.31 -17.92 -15.81
CA GLU A 66 -6.49 -18.70 -15.49
C GLU A 66 -7.29 -19.05 -16.73
N LYS A 67 -7.40 -18.10 -17.67
CA LYS A 67 -8.14 -18.35 -18.89
C LYS A 67 -7.47 -19.38 -19.78
N ASN A 68 -6.16 -19.52 -19.68
CA ASN A 68 -5.39 -20.41 -20.51
C ASN A 68 -5.25 -21.80 -19.92
N THR A 69 -5.75 -22.01 -18.73
CA THR A 69 -5.76 -23.32 -18.11
C THR A 69 -7.18 -23.88 -18.13
#